data_a6313d4c4dc0d15bf102892cff3a8b15
#
_entry.id   a6313d4c4dc0d15bf102892cff3a8b15
#
_cell.length_a   1.000
_cell.length_b   1.000
_cell.length_c   1.000
_cell.angle_alpha   90.00
_cell.angle_beta   90.00
_cell.angle_gamma   90.00
#
_symmetry.space_group_name_H-M   'P 1'
#
loop_
_entity.id
_entity.type
_entity.pdbx_description
1 polymer ?
#
loop_
_entity_poly.entity_id
_entity_poly.type
_entity_poly.pdbx_seq_one_letter_code
_entity_poly.pdbx_strand_id
1 'polypeptide(L)'
;MADQTSTIISKVWGMCNPLRDDGVSYGDYLEQLTYLIFLKMSDEYAKPPYKKQTGIPAGYTWADMSSLKGAELEAQYKATLEKLSEQGGLLGKIFKQATNKISNAAILYRIVQMIDKEKWVSMSSDVKGEIYEGLLQKNAEDIKSGAGQYFTPRPLIRAMVRCLRPEPMKTIADPCCGSGGFFLAAQEYLTTPGRYDMDREQKAFLKDGTFYGNELVSNTFKLCLMNLYLHNIGDIYGTTIPVTLGDTLLTDPGYRVDYVLTNPPFGKKSSITMTNEEGKEEEEDLVYSREDFWVTTSNKQLNFIQHINTILKATGRAAVVLPDNVLFEAGAGEVIRKKLLQTTELHTILRLPTGIFYKPGVKANVLFFDKCPASPQMQTKDIWIYDFRTNVHFTLKQHPMTDADLEDFIRCYHPENRHERTQTWSPENPDGRWRRFSAEEILKRDKTSLDIFWIKDKSLADLDNLPDPDELASDIIENLQNALESFQELMEQLKK
;
A
#
# COMPACT_ATOMS: atom_id res chain seq x y z
N MET A 1 14.78 -19.92 -7.61
CA MET A 1 13.66 -19.01 -7.89
C MET A 1 14.06 -17.55 -7.73
N ALA A 2 14.72 -17.14 -6.65
CA ALA A 2 15.18 -15.75 -6.47
C ALA A 2 16.06 -15.21 -7.63
N ASP A 3 16.90 -16.06 -8.22
CA ASP A 3 17.82 -15.70 -9.32
C ASP A 3 17.08 -15.41 -10.66
N GLN A 4 15.96 -16.07 -10.92
CA GLN A 4 15.15 -15.80 -12.12
C GLN A 4 14.36 -14.49 -12.00
N THR A 5 13.85 -14.19 -10.82
CA THR A 5 13.10 -12.96 -10.54
C THR A 5 13.98 -11.73 -10.71
N SER A 6 15.16 -11.71 -10.12
CA SER A 6 16.12 -10.60 -10.24
C SER A 6 16.56 -10.37 -11.70
N THR A 7 16.69 -11.45 -12.46
CA THR A 7 17.03 -11.40 -13.89
C THR A 7 15.92 -10.76 -14.73
N ILE A 8 14.66 -11.09 -14.47
CA ILE A 8 13.51 -10.53 -15.20
C ILE A 8 13.31 -9.05 -14.86
N ILE A 9 13.39 -8.70 -13.58
CA ILE A 9 13.35 -7.31 -13.12
C ILE A 9 14.46 -6.51 -13.80
N SER A 10 15.68 -7.02 -13.84
CA SER A 10 16.81 -6.38 -14.53
C SER A 10 16.58 -6.21 -16.03
N LYS A 11 15.91 -7.18 -16.69
CA LYS A 11 15.54 -7.08 -18.11
C LYS A 11 14.49 -5.99 -18.34
N VAL A 12 13.44 -5.92 -17.48
CA VAL A 12 12.44 -4.85 -17.57
C VAL A 12 13.07 -3.48 -17.40
N TRP A 13 14.03 -3.36 -16.47
CA TRP A 13 14.83 -2.14 -16.32
C TRP A 13 15.68 -1.83 -17.55
N GLY A 14 16.24 -2.84 -18.18
CA GLY A 14 16.95 -2.70 -19.43
C GLY A 14 16.08 -2.13 -20.57
N MET A 15 14.74 -2.33 -20.52
CA MET A 15 13.79 -1.75 -21.46
C MET A 15 13.55 -0.26 -21.21
N CYS A 16 13.78 0.24 -20.01
CA CYS A 16 13.65 1.66 -19.68
C CYS A 16 14.76 2.51 -20.29
N ASN A 17 15.99 1.97 -20.40
CA ASN A 17 17.15 2.71 -20.91
C ASN A 17 16.92 3.33 -22.29
N PRO A 18 16.45 2.58 -23.32
CA PRO A 18 16.20 3.15 -24.64
C PRO A 18 15.18 4.30 -24.64
N LEU A 19 14.16 4.24 -23.76
CA LEU A 19 13.14 5.29 -23.66
C LEU A 19 13.71 6.56 -23.03
N ARG A 20 14.52 6.40 -21.97
CA ARG A 20 15.21 7.52 -21.34
C ARG A 20 16.16 8.20 -22.31
N ASP A 21 16.90 7.43 -23.11
CA ASP A 21 17.84 7.94 -24.09
C ASP A 21 17.13 8.71 -25.23
N ASP A 22 15.84 8.40 -25.50
CA ASP A 22 14.96 9.12 -26.46
C ASP A 22 14.29 10.36 -25.85
N GLY A 23 14.61 10.72 -24.60
CA GLY A 23 14.08 11.91 -23.94
C GLY A 23 12.63 11.79 -23.44
N VAL A 24 12.06 10.59 -23.43
CA VAL A 24 10.75 10.32 -22.83
C VAL A 24 10.84 10.50 -21.32
N SER A 25 9.88 11.23 -20.73
CA SER A 25 9.87 11.42 -19.26
C SER A 25 9.70 10.07 -18.55
N TYR A 26 10.22 9.99 -17.33
CA TYR A 26 10.19 8.75 -16.56
C TYR A 26 8.78 8.22 -16.34
N GLY A 27 7.84 9.08 -15.99
CA GLY A 27 6.43 8.71 -15.81
C GLY A 27 5.79 8.18 -17.10
N ASP A 28 6.12 8.79 -18.23
CA ASP A 28 5.56 8.41 -19.53
C ASP A 28 6.06 7.04 -19.98
N TYR A 29 7.36 6.74 -19.90
CA TYR A 29 7.84 5.43 -20.31
C TYR A 29 7.38 4.29 -19.42
N LEU A 30 7.19 4.56 -18.14
CA LEU A 30 6.60 3.61 -17.22
C LEU A 30 5.18 3.24 -17.67
N GLU A 31 4.37 4.24 -17.96
CA GLU A 31 3.01 4.05 -18.48
C GLU A 31 3.03 3.23 -19.79
N GLN A 32 3.92 3.57 -20.72
CA GLN A 32 4.06 2.86 -21.98
C GLN A 32 4.46 1.39 -21.81
N LEU A 33 5.46 1.11 -20.98
CA LEU A 33 5.87 -0.27 -20.69
C LEU A 33 4.71 -1.07 -20.07
N THR A 34 3.96 -0.45 -19.17
CA THR A 34 2.83 -1.12 -18.53
C THR A 34 1.73 -1.46 -19.51
N TYR A 35 1.39 -0.55 -20.46
CA TYR A 35 0.44 -0.86 -21.52
C TYR A 35 0.92 -2.01 -22.41
N LEU A 36 2.18 -2.01 -22.82
CA LEU A 36 2.73 -3.07 -23.66
C LEU A 36 2.76 -4.42 -22.95
N ILE A 37 3.17 -4.47 -21.67
CA ILE A 37 3.17 -5.69 -20.86
C ILE A 37 1.73 -6.19 -20.68
N PHE A 38 0.79 -5.29 -20.39
CA PHE A 38 -0.64 -5.64 -20.28
C PHE A 38 -1.18 -6.28 -21.55
N LEU A 39 -0.92 -5.68 -22.73
CA LEU A 39 -1.34 -6.22 -24.02
C LEU A 39 -0.76 -7.60 -24.27
N LYS A 40 0.54 -7.80 -23.99
CA LYS A 40 1.21 -9.09 -24.13
C LYS A 40 0.62 -10.14 -23.18
N MET A 41 0.40 -9.82 -21.92
CA MET A 41 -0.19 -10.76 -20.97
C MET A 41 -1.63 -11.10 -21.32
N SER A 42 -2.41 -10.14 -21.82
CA SER A 42 -3.76 -10.36 -22.30
C SER A 42 -3.77 -11.34 -23.50
N ASP A 43 -2.83 -11.21 -24.43
CA ASP A 43 -2.66 -12.14 -25.55
C ASP A 43 -2.29 -13.56 -25.07
N GLU A 44 -1.41 -13.68 -24.08
CA GLU A 44 -1.08 -14.98 -23.45
C GLU A 44 -2.30 -15.60 -22.76
N TYR A 45 -3.09 -14.83 -22.05
CA TYR A 45 -4.33 -15.30 -21.43
C TYR A 45 -5.39 -15.75 -22.44
N ALA A 46 -5.45 -15.13 -23.64
CA ALA A 46 -6.36 -15.53 -24.69
C ALA A 46 -6.00 -16.89 -25.31
N LYS A 47 -4.75 -17.34 -25.18
CA LYS A 47 -4.21 -18.58 -25.77
C LYS A 47 -4.37 -19.79 -24.82
N PRO A 48 -4.28 -21.02 -25.33
CA PRO A 48 -4.21 -22.21 -24.47
C PRO A 48 -3.00 -22.16 -23.50
N PRO A 49 -3.12 -22.66 -22.29
CA PRO A 49 -4.26 -23.39 -21.72
C PRO A 49 -5.39 -22.50 -21.16
N TYR A 50 -5.17 -21.20 -21.03
CA TYR A 50 -6.05 -20.27 -20.30
C TYR A 50 -7.36 -19.98 -21.06
N LYS A 51 -7.30 -19.68 -22.37
CA LYS A 51 -8.44 -19.36 -23.24
C LYS A 51 -9.42 -18.34 -22.64
N LYS A 52 -8.88 -17.31 -21.95
CA LYS A 52 -9.69 -16.25 -21.33
C LYS A 52 -10.18 -15.25 -22.39
N GLN A 53 -11.39 -14.76 -22.19
CA GLN A 53 -11.87 -13.59 -22.92
C GLN A 53 -11.21 -12.34 -22.30
N THR A 54 -10.46 -11.60 -23.11
CA THR A 54 -9.68 -10.44 -22.63
C THR A 54 -10.36 -9.10 -22.88
N GLY A 55 -11.46 -9.09 -23.65
CA GLY A 55 -12.16 -7.87 -24.03
C GLY A 55 -11.42 -6.98 -25.04
N ILE A 56 -10.21 -7.38 -25.46
CA ILE A 56 -9.46 -6.64 -26.47
C ILE A 56 -10.09 -6.93 -27.84
N PRO A 57 -10.52 -5.88 -28.61
CA PRO A 57 -11.13 -6.08 -29.91
C PRO A 57 -10.18 -6.73 -30.92
N ALA A 58 -10.74 -7.53 -31.82
CA ALA A 58 -9.99 -8.10 -32.94
C ALA A 58 -9.35 -6.99 -33.80
N GLY A 59 -8.13 -7.20 -34.27
CA GLY A 59 -7.34 -6.21 -34.98
C GLY A 59 -6.54 -5.26 -34.07
N TYR A 60 -6.69 -5.34 -32.76
CA TYR A 60 -5.98 -4.51 -31.78
C TYR A 60 -5.26 -5.34 -30.70
N THR A 61 -5.02 -6.61 -30.98
CA THR A 61 -4.35 -7.54 -30.05
C THR A 61 -2.82 -7.38 -30.13
N TRP A 62 -2.11 -7.99 -29.17
CA TRP A 62 -0.64 -8.06 -29.24
C TRP A 62 -0.15 -8.74 -30.53
N ALA A 63 -0.83 -9.78 -30.98
CA ALA A 63 -0.47 -10.51 -32.20
C ALA A 63 -0.56 -9.62 -33.47
N ASP A 64 -1.56 -8.72 -33.52
CA ASP A 64 -1.73 -7.79 -34.63
C ASP A 64 -0.61 -6.74 -34.69
N MET A 65 0.06 -6.46 -33.53
CA MET A 65 1.09 -5.44 -33.39
C MET A 65 2.50 -6.01 -33.47
N SER A 66 2.77 -7.15 -32.85
CA SER A 66 4.14 -7.66 -32.58
C SER A 66 4.93 -8.06 -33.84
N SER A 67 4.25 -8.32 -34.92
CA SER A 67 4.86 -8.65 -36.25
C SER A 67 5.21 -7.42 -37.10
N LEU A 68 4.69 -6.25 -36.75
CA LEU A 68 4.88 -5.01 -37.47
C LEU A 68 6.19 -4.31 -37.15
N LYS A 69 6.63 -3.39 -38.00
CA LYS A 69 7.87 -2.63 -37.88
C LYS A 69 7.70 -1.17 -38.33
N GLY A 70 8.57 -0.30 -37.86
CA GLY A 70 8.63 1.08 -38.29
C GLY A 70 7.30 1.82 -38.11
N ALA A 71 6.92 2.62 -39.10
CA ALA A 71 5.70 3.45 -39.07
C ALA A 71 4.40 2.64 -38.96
N GLU A 72 4.38 1.40 -39.47
CA GLU A 72 3.20 0.53 -39.36
C GLU A 72 2.98 0.08 -37.90
N LEU A 73 4.05 -0.27 -37.17
CA LEU A 73 3.98 -0.60 -35.76
C LEU A 73 3.53 0.60 -34.93
N GLU A 74 4.09 1.77 -35.17
CA GLU A 74 3.70 3.00 -34.47
C GLU A 74 2.21 3.33 -34.68
N ALA A 75 1.74 3.28 -35.94
CA ALA A 75 0.34 3.52 -36.27
C ALA A 75 -0.60 2.52 -35.61
N GLN A 76 -0.22 1.22 -35.61
CA GLN A 76 -1.01 0.16 -34.97
C GLN A 76 -1.06 0.33 -33.46
N TYR A 77 0.07 0.66 -32.82
CA TYR A 77 0.11 0.90 -31.36
C TYR A 77 -0.77 2.07 -30.96
N LYS A 78 -0.67 3.19 -31.70
CA LYS A 78 -1.53 4.36 -31.50
C LYS A 78 -3.01 4.01 -31.64
N ALA A 79 -3.39 3.35 -32.71
CA ALA A 79 -4.76 2.91 -32.94
C ALA A 79 -5.27 1.96 -31.90
N THR A 80 -4.40 1.08 -31.38
CA THR A 80 -4.72 0.16 -30.25
C THR A 80 -5.04 0.94 -28.98
N LEU A 81 -4.20 1.89 -28.58
CA LEU A 81 -4.44 2.72 -27.39
C LEU A 81 -5.74 3.52 -27.50
N GLU A 82 -5.97 4.16 -28.65
CA GLU A 82 -7.21 4.91 -28.95
C GLU A 82 -8.43 4.00 -28.84
N LYS A 83 -8.38 2.83 -29.50
CA LYS A 83 -9.50 1.88 -29.52
C LYS A 83 -9.82 1.32 -28.13
N LEU A 84 -8.82 1.06 -27.32
CA LEU A 84 -9.01 0.58 -25.94
C LEU A 84 -9.54 1.70 -25.02
N SER A 85 -9.18 2.94 -25.25
CA SER A 85 -9.70 4.08 -24.50
C SER A 85 -11.21 4.32 -24.72
N GLU A 86 -11.74 3.90 -25.87
CA GLU A 86 -13.18 3.99 -26.21
C GLU A 86 -14.01 2.87 -25.56
N GLN A 87 -13.35 1.82 -25.04
CA GLN A 87 -14.08 0.71 -24.43
C GLN A 87 -14.79 1.15 -23.15
N GLY A 88 -15.88 0.48 -22.83
CA GLY A 88 -16.53 0.61 -21.51
C GLY A 88 -15.78 -0.17 -20.41
N GLY A 89 -16.28 -0.06 -19.18
CA GLY A 89 -15.83 -0.88 -18.07
C GLY A 89 -14.36 -0.68 -17.67
N LEU A 90 -13.71 -1.77 -17.30
CA LEU A 90 -12.35 -1.77 -16.77
C LEU A 90 -11.30 -1.32 -17.82
N LEU A 91 -11.42 -1.83 -19.06
CA LEU A 91 -10.47 -1.49 -20.12
C LEU A 91 -10.48 0.01 -20.44
N GLY A 92 -11.67 0.61 -20.61
CA GLY A 92 -11.77 2.04 -20.88
C GLY A 92 -11.19 2.90 -19.76
N LYS A 93 -11.25 2.44 -18.50
CA LYS A 93 -10.60 3.16 -17.38
C LYS A 93 -9.08 3.01 -17.36
N ILE A 94 -8.58 1.81 -17.67
CA ILE A 94 -7.13 1.55 -17.79
C ILE A 94 -6.53 2.43 -18.88
N PHE A 95 -7.15 2.44 -20.07
CA PHE A 95 -6.63 3.15 -21.23
C PHE A 95 -7.17 4.57 -21.39
N LYS A 96 -7.90 5.11 -20.41
CA LYS A 96 -8.41 6.49 -20.47
C LYS A 96 -7.29 7.48 -20.74
N GLN A 97 -7.43 8.25 -21.84
CA GLN A 97 -6.42 9.22 -22.28
C GLN A 97 -5.03 8.61 -22.58
N ALA A 98 -4.96 7.31 -22.84
CA ALA A 98 -3.72 6.67 -23.24
C ALA A 98 -3.29 7.18 -24.61
N THR A 99 -2.05 7.65 -24.71
CA THR A 99 -1.44 8.12 -25.96
C THR A 99 -0.05 7.51 -26.12
N ASN A 100 0.39 7.29 -27.36
CA ASN A 100 1.76 6.88 -27.60
C ASN A 100 2.72 8.02 -27.26
N LYS A 101 3.66 7.78 -26.34
CA LYS A 101 4.73 8.70 -25.93
C LYS A 101 6.10 8.30 -26.49
N ILE A 102 6.18 7.17 -27.18
CA ILE A 102 7.42 6.67 -27.78
C ILE A 102 7.50 7.23 -29.19
N SER A 103 8.32 8.27 -29.40
CA SER A 103 8.44 8.99 -30.66
C SER A 103 9.28 8.23 -31.71
N ASN A 104 10.14 7.32 -31.26
CA ASN A 104 11.03 6.57 -32.12
C ASN A 104 10.49 5.15 -32.38
N ALA A 105 10.03 4.89 -33.60
CA ALA A 105 9.48 3.59 -34.00
C ALA A 105 10.48 2.42 -33.84
N ALA A 106 11.80 2.67 -33.97
CA ALA A 106 12.81 1.63 -33.77
C ALA A 106 12.94 1.25 -32.27
N ILE A 107 12.80 2.21 -31.38
CA ILE A 107 12.77 1.98 -29.93
C ILE A 107 11.51 1.21 -29.54
N LEU A 108 10.34 1.63 -30.06
CA LEU A 108 9.08 0.90 -29.86
C LEU A 108 9.22 -0.56 -30.31
N TYR A 109 9.75 -0.80 -31.52
CA TYR A 109 9.98 -2.15 -32.02
C TYR A 109 10.91 -2.96 -31.11
N ARG A 110 12.01 -2.37 -30.65
CA ARG A 110 12.96 -3.03 -29.75
C ARG A 110 12.29 -3.44 -28.44
N ILE A 111 11.47 -2.58 -27.84
CA ILE A 111 10.74 -2.87 -26.61
C ILE A 111 9.72 -3.98 -26.83
N VAL A 112 8.93 -3.91 -27.90
CA VAL A 112 7.96 -4.94 -28.28
C VAL A 112 8.66 -6.30 -28.41
N GLN A 113 9.80 -6.37 -29.10
CA GLN A 113 10.57 -7.60 -29.26
C GLN A 113 11.17 -8.13 -27.92
N MET A 114 11.56 -7.24 -27.02
CA MET A 114 12.06 -7.64 -25.70
C MET A 114 10.93 -8.22 -24.84
N ILE A 115 9.76 -7.59 -24.85
CA ILE A 115 8.56 -8.05 -24.14
C ILE A 115 8.06 -9.38 -24.73
N ASP A 116 8.09 -9.55 -26.05
CA ASP A 116 7.56 -10.75 -26.71
C ASP A 116 8.36 -12.01 -26.41
N LYS A 117 9.65 -11.89 -26.09
CA LYS A 117 10.53 -13.01 -25.74
C LYS A 117 10.21 -13.67 -24.39
N GLU A 118 9.52 -12.95 -23.51
CA GLU A 118 9.23 -13.45 -22.15
C GLU A 118 7.82 -14.05 -22.07
N LYS A 119 7.63 -15.00 -21.14
CA LYS A 119 6.33 -15.62 -20.84
C LYS A 119 5.79 -15.04 -19.55
N TRP A 120 5.07 -13.95 -19.67
CA TRP A 120 4.62 -13.13 -18.52
C TRP A 120 3.58 -13.81 -17.64
N VAL A 121 2.62 -14.50 -18.23
CA VAL A 121 1.50 -15.12 -17.48
C VAL A 121 1.98 -16.28 -16.60
N SER A 122 3.03 -17.01 -17.02
CA SER A 122 3.58 -18.13 -16.25
C SER A 122 4.44 -17.71 -15.06
N MET A 123 4.77 -16.42 -14.93
CA MET A 123 5.49 -15.89 -13.76
C MET A 123 4.61 -15.98 -12.52
N SER A 124 5.22 -16.18 -11.34
CA SER A 124 4.50 -16.15 -10.07
C SER A 124 3.87 -14.79 -9.81
N SER A 125 2.87 -14.74 -8.94
CA SER A 125 2.23 -13.49 -8.50
C SER A 125 3.25 -12.52 -7.90
N ASP A 126 4.21 -13.05 -7.12
CA ASP A 126 5.26 -12.24 -6.50
C ASP A 126 6.13 -11.55 -7.55
N VAL A 127 6.60 -12.29 -8.58
CA VAL A 127 7.43 -11.71 -9.66
C VAL A 127 6.69 -10.59 -10.41
N LYS A 128 5.41 -10.80 -10.73
CA LYS A 128 4.59 -9.78 -11.37
C LYS A 128 4.44 -8.54 -10.49
N GLY A 129 4.13 -8.74 -9.21
CA GLY A 129 4.04 -7.68 -8.22
C GLY A 129 5.36 -6.90 -8.10
N GLU A 130 6.49 -7.59 -7.97
CA GLU A 130 7.81 -6.96 -7.88
C GLU A 130 8.19 -6.17 -9.14
N ILE A 131 7.79 -6.63 -10.34
CA ILE A 131 7.98 -5.86 -11.57
C ILE A 131 7.19 -4.55 -11.51
N TYR A 132 5.89 -4.62 -11.20
CA TYR A 132 5.05 -3.43 -11.10
C TYR A 132 5.50 -2.49 -9.98
N GLU A 133 5.84 -3.03 -8.82
CA GLU A 133 6.35 -2.27 -7.67
C GLU A 133 7.70 -1.64 -7.98
N GLY A 134 8.61 -2.39 -8.57
CA GLY A 134 9.90 -1.86 -8.99
C GLY A 134 9.78 -0.75 -10.03
N LEU A 135 8.84 -0.87 -10.98
CA LEU A 135 8.54 0.18 -11.93
C LEU A 135 8.00 1.45 -11.23
N LEU A 136 7.13 1.31 -10.25
CA LEU A 136 6.58 2.44 -9.47
C LEU A 136 7.63 3.06 -8.54
N GLN A 137 8.49 2.24 -7.94
CA GLN A 137 9.55 2.69 -7.06
C GLN A 137 10.49 3.68 -7.72
N LYS A 138 11.02 3.35 -8.89
CA LYS A 138 11.92 4.27 -9.61
C LYS A 138 11.24 5.55 -10.02
N ASN A 139 9.93 5.52 -10.32
CA ASN A 139 9.15 6.74 -10.52
C ASN A 139 9.16 7.64 -9.27
N ALA A 140 9.10 7.05 -8.08
CA ALA A 140 9.18 7.80 -6.83
C ALA A 140 10.59 8.33 -6.52
N GLU A 141 11.66 7.64 -6.92
CA GLU A 141 13.06 8.06 -6.75
C GLU A 141 13.40 9.26 -7.65
N ASP A 142 12.88 9.32 -8.87
CA ASP A 142 13.18 10.38 -9.85
C ASP A 142 12.29 11.64 -9.68
N ILE A 143 11.09 11.49 -9.11
CA ILE A 143 10.23 12.63 -8.77
C ILE A 143 10.64 13.14 -7.39
N LYS A 144 11.52 14.13 -7.33
CA LYS A 144 11.92 14.85 -6.10
C LYS A 144 10.76 15.60 -5.38
N SER A 145 9.53 15.45 -5.84
CA SER A 145 8.35 16.05 -5.23
C SER A 145 7.74 15.09 -4.20
N GLY A 146 7.83 15.43 -2.96
CA GLY A 146 7.38 14.94 -1.67
C GLY A 146 6.13 14.08 -1.49
N ALA A 147 5.49 13.59 -2.50
CA ALA A 147 4.42 12.60 -2.41
C ALA A 147 5.04 11.19 -2.48
N GLY A 148 5.79 10.81 -1.45
CA GLY A 148 6.38 9.48 -1.34
C GLY A 148 5.30 8.40 -1.28
N GLN A 149 5.03 7.75 -2.40
CA GLN A 149 4.29 6.49 -2.40
C GLN A 149 5.16 5.44 -1.73
N TYR A 150 4.79 5.05 -0.51
CA TYR A 150 5.51 4.05 0.26
C TYR A 150 4.96 2.67 -0.09
N PHE A 151 5.79 1.87 -0.77
CA PHE A 151 5.45 0.48 -0.98
C PHE A 151 5.58 -0.29 0.33
N THR A 152 4.54 -1.02 0.65
CA THR A 152 4.55 -1.92 1.80
C THR A 152 5.29 -3.21 1.43
N PRO A 153 6.32 -3.62 2.16
CA PRO A 153 7.03 -4.87 1.88
C PRO A 153 6.08 -6.08 1.82
N ARG A 154 6.25 -6.94 0.83
CA ARG A 154 5.39 -8.13 0.66
C ARG A 154 5.32 -9.04 1.88
N PRO A 155 6.43 -9.34 2.59
CA PRO A 155 6.36 -10.11 3.82
C PRO A 155 5.45 -9.47 4.88
N LEU A 156 5.50 -8.14 5.03
CA LEU A 156 4.61 -7.43 5.96
C LEU A 156 3.15 -7.54 5.55
N ILE A 157 2.83 -7.35 4.25
CA ILE A 157 1.47 -7.51 3.74
C ILE A 157 0.94 -8.92 4.04
N ARG A 158 1.73 -9.96 3.73
CA ARG A 158 1.35 -11.37 4.01
C ARG A 158 1.14 -11.63 5.50
N ALA A 159 1.99 -11.08 6.36
CA ALA A 159 1.83 -11.20 7.81
C ALA A 159 0.54 -10.53 8.29
N MET A 160 0.24 -9.30 7.81
CA MET A 160 -1.01 -8.59 8.15
C MET A 160 -2.24 -9.40 7.71
N VAL A 161 -2.24 -9.95 6.50
CA VAL A 161 -3.34 -10.78 5.98
C VAL A 161 -3.48 -12.07 6.82
N ARG A 162 -2.37 -12.74 7.17
CA ARG A 162 -2.39 -13.94 8.03
C ARG A 162 -2.94 -13.65 9.42
N CYS A 163 -2.66 -12.47 9.97
CA CYS A 163 -3.19 -12.05 11.27
C CYS A 163 -4.69 -11.76 11.21
N LEU A 164 -5.19 -11.09 10.17
CA LEU A 164 -6.63 -10.79 10.04
C LEU A 164 -7.46 -11.99 9.59
N ARG A 165 -6.86 -12.96 8.88
CA ARG A 165 -7.55 -14.18 8.40
C ARG A 165 -8.85 -13.87 7.65
N PRO A 166 -8.80 -13.18 6.52
CA PRO A 166 -10.01 -12.94 5.75
C PRO A 166 -10.69 -14.24 5.34
N GLU A 167 -12.02 -14.20 5.29
CA GLU A 167 -12.88 -15.34 4.99
C GLU A 167 -13.58 -15.14 3.63
N PRO A 168 -13.97 -16.24 2.93
CA PRO A 168 -14.82 -16.14 1.75
C PRO A 168 -16.13 -15.39 2.02
N MET A 169 -16.69 -14.74 1.00
CA MET A 169 -17.94 -13.93 1.08
C MET A 169 -17.84 -12.70 2.00
N LYS A 170 -16.63 -12.31 2.39
CA LYS A 170 -16.37 -11.09 3.16
C LYS A 170 -15.72 -10.02 2.28
N THR A 171 -15.95 -8.77 2.65
CA THR A 171 -15.47 -7.59 1.92
C THR A 171 -14.19 -7.03 2.54
N ILE A 172 -13.27 -6.60 1.69
CA ILE A 172 -11.95 -6.09 2.08
C ILE A 172 -11.76 -4.72 1.43
N ALA A 173 -11.43 -3.70 2.22
CA ALA A 173 -11.10 -2.38 1.68
C ALA A 173 -9.63 -2.00 1.90
N ASP A 174 -9.13 -1.23 0.94
CA ASP A 174 -7.90 -0.45 1.05
C ASP A 174 -8.16 0.97 0.52
N PRO A 175 -8.33 1.96 1.41
CA PRO A 175 -8.66 3.34 1.02
C PRO A 175 -7.50 4.11 0.36
N CYS A 176 -6.32 3.51 0.23
CA CYS A 176 -5.15 4.06 -0.48
C CYS A 176 -4.33 2.93 -1.10
N CYS A 177 -4.99 2.19 -2.02
CA CYS A 177 -4.57 0.85 -2.43
C CYS A 177 -3.27 0.78 -3.25
N GLY A 178 -2.75 1.90 -3.71
CA GLY A 178 -1.51 1.91 -4.49
C GLY A 178 -1.59 0.96 -5.69
N SER A 179 -0.67 0.01 -5.76
CA SER A 179 -0.65 -1.04 -6.80
C SER A 179 -1.62 -2.22 -6.55
N GLY A 180 -2.38 -2.22 -5.47
CA GLY A 180 -3.30 -3.29 -5.08
C GLY A 180 -2.65 -4.44 -4.31
N GLY A 181 -1.48 -4.21 -3.70
CA GLY A 181 -0.69 -5.25 -3.04
C GLY A 181 -1.44 -6.01 -1.94
N PHE A 182 -2.24 -5.32 -1.12
CA PHE A 182 -3.07 -5.96 -0.09
C PHE A 182 -4.17 -6.84 -0.69
N PHE A 183 -4.79 -6.43 -1.80
CA PHE A 183 -5.82 -7.23 -2.46
C PHE A 183 -5.25 -8.52 -3.05
N LEU A 184 -4.07 -8.45 -3.67
CA LEU A 184 -3.41 -9.62 -4.22
C LEU A 184 -3.03 -10.62 -3.14
N ALA A 185 -2.45 -10.15 -2.03
CA ALA A 185 -2.09 -11.01 -0.92
C ALA A 185 -3.33 -11.62 -0.23
N ALA A 186 -4.43 -10.87 -0.10
CA ALA A 186 -5.68 -11.38 0.43
C ALA A 186 -6.30 -12.43 -0.52
N GLN A 187 -6.25 -12.21 -1.83
CA GLN A 187 -6.70 -13.20 -2.82
C GLN A 187 -5.85 -14.48 -2.75
N GLU A 188 -4.53 -14.35 -2.70
CA GLU A 188 -3.60 -15.48 -2.55
C GLU A 188 -3.90 -16.27 -1.27
N TYR A 189 -4.10 -15.57 -0.15
CA TYR A 189 -4.48 -16.18 1.12
C TYR A 189 -5.79 -16.96 1.01
N LEU A 190 -6.83 -16.39 0.40
CA LEU A 190 -8.14 -17.01 0.23
C LEU A 190 -8.13 -18.19 -0.73
N THR A 191 -7.26 -18.17 -1.74
CA THR A 191 -7.14 -19.22 -2.76
C THR A 191 -6.06 -20.26 -2.47
N THR A 192 -5.36 -20.16 -1.35
CA THR A 192 -4.34 -21.14 -0.93
C THR A 192 -4.97 -22.53 -0.84
N PRO A 193 -4.42 -23.54 -1.55
CA PRO A 193 -4.96 -24.90 -1.53
C PRO A 193 -5.12 -25.46 -0.12
N GLY A 194 -6.28 -26.06 0.18
CA GLY A 194 -6.59 -26.65 1.48
C GLY A 194 -6.97 -25.66 2.59
N ARG A 195 -6.98 -24.34 2.33
CA ARG A 195 -7.44 -23.33 3.30
C ARG A 195 -8.95 -23.19 3.32
N TYR A 196 -9.54 -22.96 2.15
CA TYR A 196 -10.98 -22.88 1.94
C TYR A 196 -11.36 -23.68 0.70
N ASP A 197 -12.41 -24.49 0.82
CA ASP A 197 -13.01 -25.20 -0.32
C ASP A 197 -14.15 -24.34 -0.90
N MET A 198 -13.75 -23.31 -1.66
CA MET A 198 -14.68 -22.35 -2.22
C MET A 198 -15.49 -22.94 -3.38
N ASP A 199 -16.81 -22.80 -3.29
CA ASP A 199 -17.74 -23.10 -4.36
C ASP A 199 -17.71 -22.06 -5.49
N ARG A 200 -18.62 -22.21 -6.48
CA ARG A 200 -18.68 -21.31 -7.64
C ARG A 200 -19.11 -19.90 -7.26
N GLU A 201 -20.06 -19.76 -6.34
CA GLU A 201 -20.58 -18.46 -5.90
C GLU A 201 -19.50 -17.68 -5.13
N GLN A 202 -18.82 -18.34 -4.20
CA GLN A 202 -17.71 -17.76 -3.45
C GLN A 202 -16.56 -17.32 -4.35
N LYS A 203 -16.22 -18.11 -5.39
CA LYS A 203 -15.22 -17.74 -6.39
C LYS A 203 -15.66 -16.54 -7.24
N ALA A 204 -16.93 -16.45 -7.60
CA ALA A 204 -17.49 -15.29 -8.30
C ALA A 204 -17.46 -14.05 -7.41
N PHE A 205 -17.87 -14.16 -6.15
CA PHE A 205 -17.80 -13.07 -5.19
C PHE A 205 -16.37 -12.58 -4.95
N LEU A 206 -15.40 -13.51 -4.81
CA LEU A 206 -13.99 -13.17 -4.67
C LEU A 206 -13.50 -12.31 -5.84
N LYS A 207 -13.94 -12.61 -7.06
CA LYS A 207 -13.58 -11.87 -8.28
C LYS A 207 -14.18 -10.46 -8.31
N ASP A 208 -15.47 -10.29 -7.99
CA ASP A 208 -16.23 -9.09 -8.33
C ASP A 208 -16.84 -8.36 -7.12
N GLY A 209 -16.90 -8.97 -5.95
CA GLY A 209 -17.58 -8.44 -4.76
C GLY A 209 -16.71 -8.23 -3.53
N THR A 210 -15.50 -8.76 -3.50
CA THR A 210 -14.67 -8.76 -2.29
C THR A 210 -13.92 -7.45 -2.06
N PHE A 211 -13.41 -6.80 -3.12
CA PHE A 211 -12.41 -5.75 -2.99
C PHE A 211 -12.97 -4.35 -3.26
N TYR A 212 -12.64 -3.40 -2.37
CA TYR A 212 -13.05 -1.98 -2.40
C TYR A 212 -11.81 -1.11 -2.23
N GLY A 213 -11.31 -0.53 -3.29
CA GLY A 213 -10.10 0.31 -3.29
C GLY A 213 -10.37 1.76 -3.60
N ASN A 214 -9.50 2.64 -3.07
CA ASN A 214 -9.37 4.02 -3.54
C ASN A 214 -7.91 4.31 -3.86
N GLU A 215 -7.68 5.08 -4.92
CA GLU A 215 -6.36 5.60 -5.27
C GLU A 215 -6.50 7.05 -5.77
N LEU A 216 -5.65 7.93 -5.26
CA LEU A 216 -5.68 9.35 -5.59
C LEU A 216 -4.97 9.65 -6.91
N VAL A 217 -3.86 8.95 -7.19
CA VAL A 217 -2.97 9.24 -8.31
C VAL A 217 -3.42 8.45 -9.55
N SER A 218 -3.78 9.16 -10.62
CA SER A 218 -4.34 8.57 -11.84
C SER A 218 -3.47 7.46 -12.45
N ASN A 219 -2.14 7.66 -12.53
CA ASN A 219 -1.24 6.65 -13.09
C ASN A 219 -1.16 5.41 -12.21
N THR A 220 -1.09 5.58 -10.88
CA THR A 220 -1.10 4.46 -9.93
C THR A 220 -2.43 3.72 -9.97
N PHE A 221 -3.55 4.43 -10.10
CA PHE A 221 -4.87 3.84 -10.29
C PHE A 221 -4.95 2.94 -11.53
N LYS A 222 -4.45 3.40 -12.69
CA LYS A 222 -4.40 2.58 -13.91
C LYS A 222 -3.54 1.33 -13.71
N LEU A 223 -2.37 1.48 -13.07
CA LEU A 223 -1.48 0.37 -12.75
C LEU A 223 -2.15 -0.64 -11.82
N CYS A 224 -2.86 -0.16 -10.80
CA CYS A 224 -3.64 -1.00 -9.88
C CYS A 224 -4.68 -1.82 -10.66
N LEU A 225 -5.49 -1.17 -11.49
CA LEU A 225 -6.51 -1.86 -12.28
C LEU A 225 -5.91 -2.93 -13.20
N MET A 226 -4.79 -2.63 -13.87
CA MET A 226 -4.08 -3.61 -14.69
C MET A 226 -3.58 -4.80 -13.86
N ASN A 227 -2.98 -4.52 -12.71
CA ASN A 227 -2.47 -5.54 -11.81
C ASN A 227 -3.60 -6.47 -11.31
N LEU A 228 -4.70 -5.89 -10.85
CA LEU A 228 -5.87 -6.64 -10.39
C LEU A 228 -6.48 -7.49 -11.50
N TYR A 229 -6.65 -6.91 -12.69
CA TYR A 229 -7.15 -7.63 -13.87
C TYR A 229 -6.29 -8.85 -14.23
N LEU A 230 -4.98 -8.68 -14.23
CA LEU A 230 -4.04 -9.76 -14.56
C LEU A 230 -4.05 -10.89 -13.51
N HIS A 231 -4.52 -10.61 -12.30
CA HIS A 231 -4.76 -11.59 -11.24
C HIS A 231 -6.22 -12.06 -11.15
N ASN A 232 -7.04 -11.74 -12.16
CA ASN A 232 -8.45 -12.14 -12.24
C ASN A 232 -9.33 -11.53 -11.14
N ILE A 233 -9.01 -10.30 -10.72
CA ILE A 233 -9.85 -9.47 -9.85
C ILE A 233 -10.54 -8.41 -10.72
N GLY A 234 -11.85 -8.29 -10.60
CA GLY A 234 -12.70 -7.44 -11.42
C GLY A 234 -13.17 -8.12 -12.70
N ASP A 235 -14.24 -7.59 -13.27
CA ASP A 235 -14.81 -8.06 -14.52
C ASP A 235 -14.62 -7.04 -15.64
N ILE A 236 -14.11 -7.49 -16.79
CA ILE A 236 -13.88 -6.63 -17.96
C ILE A 236 -15.20 -6.08 -18.50
N TYR A 237 -16.23 -6.89 -18.46
CA TYR A 237 -17.57 -6.56 -18.95
C TYR A 237 -18.49 -6.08 -17.84
N GLY A 238 -18.03 -6.18 -16.56
CA GLY A 238 -18.80 -5.81 -15.39
C GLY A 238 -18.94 -4.30 -15.21
N THR A 239 -19.99 -3.93 -14.51
CA THR A 239 -20.21 -2.55 -14.07
C THR A 239 -19.42 -2.23 -12.79
N THR A 240 -18.99 -3.26 -12.06
CA THR A 240 -18.27 -3.13 -10.79
C THR A 240 -16.77 -3.06 -11.03
N ILE A 241 -16.18 -1.97 -10.61
CA ILE A 241 -14.73 -1.75 -10.68
C ILE A 241 -14.21 -1.75 -9.24
N PRO A 242 -13.21 -2.59 -8.92
CA PRO A 242 -12.76 -2.78 -7.54
C PRO A 242 -12.06 -1.56 -6.94
N VAL A 243 -11.67 -0.58 -7.75
CA VAL A 243 -10.95 0.63 -7.30
C VAL A 243 -11.61 1.88 -7.87
N THR A 244 -11.71 2.92 -7.05
CA THR A 244 -12.21 4.25 -7.41
C THR A 244 -11.05 5.24 -7.43
N LEU A 245 -10.99 6.10 -8.45
CA LEU A 245 -10.04 7.22 -8.53
C LEU A 245 -10.59 8.40 -7.75
N GLY A 246 -9.86 8.90 -6.78
CA GLY A 246 -10.23 10.09 -6.02
C GLY A 246 -9.70 10.11 -4.60
N ASP A 247 -9.90 11.24 -3.92
CA ASP A 247 -9.53 11.38 -2.51
C ASP A 247 -10.61 10.72 -1.62
N THR A 248 -10.21 9.66 -0.96
CA THR A 248 -11.09 8.87 -0.08
C THR A 248 -11.51 9.63 1.19
N LEU A 249 -10.76 10.67 1.58
CA LEU A 249 -11.05 11.43 2.80
C LEU A 249 -12.14 12.49 2.62
N LEU A 250 -12.51 12.84 1.38
CA LEU A 250 -13.49 13.91 1.12
C LEU A 250 -14.89 13.60 1.63
N THR A 251 -15.34 12.35 1.48
CA THR A 251 -16.73 11.97 1.84
C THR A 251 -16.78 10.54 2.39
N ASP A 252 -17.84 10.23 3.12
CA ASP A 252 -18.21 8.84 3.43
C ASP A 252 -18.61 8.14 2.13
N PRO A 253 -17.94 7.04 1.74
CA PRO A 253 -18.24 6.34 0.50
C PRO A 253 -19.58 5.56 0.54
N GLY A 254 -20.25 5.50 1.69
CA GLY A 254 -21.53 4.85 1.88
C GLY A 254 -21.49 3.32 2.03
N TYR A 255 -20.38 2.68 1.77
CA TYR A 255 -20.20 1.23 2.00
C TYR A 255 -19.59 0.92 3.38
N ARG A 256 -19.80 -0.32 3.83
CA ARG A 256 -19.15 -0.86 5.04
C ARG A 256 -18.58 -2.23 4.74
N VAL A 257 -17.34 -2.48 5.20
CA VAL A 257 -16.56 -3.68 4.88
C VAL A 257 -16.24 -4.51 6.13
N ASP A 258 -15.94 -5.78 5.90
CA ASP A 258 -15.58 -6.70 6.99
C ASP A 258 -14.10 -6.53 7.39
N TYR A 259 -13.21 -6.19 6.44
CA TYR A 259 -11.78 -6.02 6.69
C TYR A 259 -11.25 -4.74 6.05
N VAL A 260 -10.32 -4.09 6.74
CA VAL A 260 -9.48 -3.02 6.16
C VAL A 260 -8.01 -3.40 6.32
N LEU A 261 -7.30 -3.42 5.20
CA LEU A 261 -5.87 -3.67 5.10
C LEU A 261 -5.27 -2.50 4.33
N THR A 262 -4.44 -1.68 4.96
CA THR A 262 -4.00 -0.45 4.29
C THR A 262 -2.70 0.09 4.86
N ASN A 263 -1.95 0.81 4.01
CA ASN A 263 -0.81 1.62 4.38
C ASN A 263 -1.03 3.06 3.87
N PRO A 264 -1.66 3.93 4.67
CA PRO A 264 -1.89 5.32 4.30
C PRO A 264 -0.60 6.07 4.00
N PRO A 265 -0.64 7.09 3.11
CA PRO A 265 0.54 7.86 2.77
C PRO A 265 1.12 8.56 4.00
N PHE A 266 2.45 8.47 4.19
CA PHE A 266 3.14 9.14 5.27
C PHE A 266 3.38 10.61 4.89
N GLY A 267 2.84 11.51 5.63
CA GLY A 267 2.94 12.95 5.47
C GLY A 267 1.89 13.59 6.35
N LYS A 268 2.29 14.51 7.21
CA LYS A 268 1.40 15.02 8.25
C LYS A 268 0.29 15.88 7.69
N LYS A 269 0.57 16.76 6.72
CA LYS A 269 -0.39 17.75 6.24
C LYS A 269 -0.95 17.39 4.86
N SER A 270 -2.23 17.65 4.68
CA SER A 270 -2.82 17.86 3.37
C SER A 270 -2.73 19.34 3.05
N SER A 271 -2.07 19.71 1.96
CA SER A 271 -2.07 21.07 1.47
C SER A 271 -2.59 21.10 0.03
N ILE A 272 -3.24 22.21 -0.32
CA ILE A 272 -3.57 22.54 -1.70
C ILE A 272 -2.71 23.75 -2.05
N THR A 273 -1.93 23.62 -3.11
CA THR A 273 -1.24 24.78 -3.69
C THR A 273 -2.24 25.53 -4.56
N MET A 274 -2.62 26.73 -4.16
CA MET A 274 -3.43 27.62 -4.96
C MET A 274 -2.56 28.74 -5.52
N THR A 275 -2.74 29.05 -6.79
CA THR A 275 -2.10 30.23 -7.38
C THR A 275 -3.04 31.42 -7.14
N ASN A 276 -2.60 32.38 -6.37
CA ASN A 276 -3.38 33.60 -6.12
C ASN A 276 -3.45 34.50 -7.37
N GLU A 277 -4.24 35.59 -7.31
CA GLU A 277 -4.42 36.51 -8.42
C GLU A 277 -3.12 37.20 -8.86
N GLU A 278 -2.08 37.20 -8.02
CA GLU A 278 -0.74 37.75 -8.31
C GLU A 278 0.20 36.70 -8.94
N GLY A 279 -0.27 35.47 -9.17
CA GLY A 279 0.53 34.38 -9.73
C GLY A 279 1.49 33.71 -8.72
N LYS A 280 1.35 34.02 -7.42
CA LYS A 280 2.14 33.35 -6.36
C LYS A 280 1.46 32.06 -5.91
N GLU A 281 2.25 31.03 -5.70
CA GLU A 281 1.80 29.79 -5.08
C GLU A 281 1.63 29.98 -3.57
N GLU A 282 0.43 29.75 -3.07
CA GLU A 282 0.12 29.73 -1.64
C GLU A 282 -0.30 28.31 -1.27
N GLU A 283 0.33 27.73 -0.25
CA GLU A 283 -0.07 26.47 0.34
C GLU A 283 -1.13 26.72 1.41
N GLU A 284 -2.33 26.18 1.18
CA GLU A 284 -3.40 26.20 2.17
C GLU A 284 -3.60 24.81 2.75
N ASP A 285 -3.61 24.71 4.09
CA ASP A 285 -3.84 23.44 4.78
C ASP A 285 -5.24 22.90 4.44
N LEU A 286 -5.32 21.74 3.80
CA LEU A 286 -6.59 21.07 3.52
C LEU A 286 -7.12 20.41 4.78
N VAL A 287 -8.21 20.91 5.30
CA VAL A 287 -8.88 20.39 6.49
C VAL A 287 -10.14 19.62 6.08
N TYR A 288 -10.22 18.34 6.44
CA TYR A 288 -11.38 17.52 6.16
C TYR A 288 -12.43 17.70 7.27
N SER A 289 -13.53 18.40 6.95
CA SER A 289 -14.67 18.54 7.84
C SER A 289 -15.73 17.53 7.45
N ARG A 290 -15.88 16.46 8.25
CA ARG A 290 -16.84 15.38 8.04
C ARG A 290 -17.61 15.13 9.34
N GLU A 291 -18.94 14.95 9.24
CA GLU A 291 -19.81 14.69 10.40
C GLU A 291 -19.52 13.34 11.08
N ASP A 292 -18.98 12.36 10.34
CA ASP A 292 -18.64 11.04 10.85
C ASP A 292 -17.23 11.00 11.49
N PHE A 293 -16.44 12.08 11.41
CA PHE A 293 -15.15 12.19 12.04
C PHE A 293 -15.28 12.69 13.49
N TRP A 294 -14.47 12.15 14.37
CA TRP A 294 -14.48 12.51 15.80
C TRP A 294 -13.92 13.91 16.06
N VAL A 295 -12.97 14.34 15.23
CA VAL A 295 -12.31 15.64 15.33
C VAL A 295 -11.80 16.08 13.97
N THR A 296 -11.88 17.37 13.72
CA THR A 296 -11.34 18.01 12.50
C THR A 296 -9.84 18.23 12.65
N THR A 297 -9.06 17.79 11.67
CA THR A 297 -7.59 17.96 11.64
C THR A 297 -7.07 17.98 10.20
N SER A 298 -5.97 18.66 9.96
CA SER A 298 -5.22 18.60 8.70
C SER A 298 -4.28 17.38 8.60
N ASN A 299 -4.07 16.66 9.71
CA ASN A 299 -3.20 15.48 9.74
C ASN A 299 -3.84 14.31 8.99
N LYS A 300 -3.26 13.93 7.84
CA LYS A 300 -3.77 12.84 6.99
C LYS A 300 -3.87 11.50 7.70
N GLN A 301 -2.85 11.12 8.47
CA GLN A 301 -2.82 9.81 9.11
C GLN A 301 -3.95 9.68 10.15
N LEU A 302 -4.19 10.75 10.89
CA LEU A 302 -5.30 10.82 11.87
C LEU A 302 -6.66 10.76 11.16
N ASN A 303 -6.80 11.41 10.00
CA ASN A 303 -8.02 11.34 9.19
C ASN A 303 -8.24 9.94 8.61
N PHE A 304 -7.18 9.23 8.20
CA PHE A 304 -7.31 7.85 7.77
C PHE A 304 -7.80 6.92 8.88
N ILE A 305 -7.36 7.09 10.14
CA ILE A 305 -7.88 6.31 11.26
C ILE A 305 -9.40 6.50 11.41
N GLN A 306 -9.86 7.76 11.37
CA GLN A 306 -11.28 8.10 11.46
C GLN A 306 -12.07 7.51 10.27
N HIS A 307 -11.56 7.66 9.06
CA HIS A 307 -12.15 7.10 7.85
C HIS A 307 -12.24 5.57 7.91
N ILE A 308 -11.20 4.89 8.34
CA ILE A 308 -11.19 3.43 8.52
C ILE A 308 -12.27 3.01 9.51
N ASN A 309 -12.39 3.73 10.64
CA ASN A 309 -13.46 3.45 11.59
C ASN A 309 -14.86 3.64 10.96
N THR A 310 -15.04 4.64 10.10
CA THR A 310 -16.30 4.85 9.38
C THR A 310 -16.63 3.68 8.47
N ILE A 311 -15.71 3.25 7.62
CA ILE A 311 -15.97 2.21 6.60
C ILE A 311 -16.00 0.78 7.15
N LEU A 312 -15.57 0.53 8.39
CA LEU A 312 -15.68 -0.79 9.01
C LEU A 312 -17.13 -1.08 9.45
N LYS A 313 -17.59 -2.30 9.22
CA LYS A 313 -18.79 -2.87 9.88
C LYS A 313 -18.58 -2.93 11.39
N ALA A 314 -19.68 -3.05 12.16
CA ALA A 314 -19.64 -3.10 13.63
C ALA A 314 -18.85 -4.29 14.22
N THR A 315 -18.43 -5.27 13.42
CA THR A 315 -17.57 -6.39 13.80
C THR A 315 -16.39 -6.53 12.85
N GLY A 316 -16.13 -5.47 12.07
CA GLY A 316 -15.06 -5.46 11.09
C GLY A 316 -13.69 -5.31 11.75
N ARG A 317 -12.66 -5.79 11.08
CA ARG A 317 -11.27 -5.84 11.57
C ARG A 317 -10.37 -5.00 10.68
N ALA A 318 -9.39 -4.34 11.28
CA ALA A 318 -8.39 -3.57 10.54
C ALA A 318 -6.96 -3.93 10.92
N ALA A 319 -6.07 -3.84 9.92
CA ALA A 319 -4.63 -3.77 10.11
C ALA A 319 -4.10 -2.59 9.29
N VAL A 320 -3.54 -1.61 9.98
CA VAL A 320 -3.20 -0.30 9.40
C VAL A 320 -1.76 0.05 9.70
N VAL A 321 -0.99 0.36 8.66
CA VAL A 321 0.40 0.86 8.83
C VAL A 321 0.35 2.35 9.09
N LEU A 322 0.95 2.81 10.18
CA LEU A 322 0.94 4.20 10.61
C LEU A 322 2.30 4.62 11.15
N PRO A 323 2.76 5.86 10.93
CA PRO A 323 4.00 6.37 11.49
C PRO A 323 3.91 6.60 13.00
N ASP A 324 5.05 6.71 13.66
CA ASP A 324 5.15 6.83 15.13
C ASP A 324 4.37 8.00 15.72
N ASN A 325 4.34 9.16 15.04
CA ASN A 325 3.65 10.36 15.56
C ASN A 325 2.19 10.10 15.93
N VAL A 326 1.49 9.22 15.23
CA VAL A 326 0.11 8.83 15.56
C VAL A 326 0.00 8.23 16.96
N LEU A 327 1.06 7.59 17.46
CA LEU A 327 1.06 6.96 18.77
C LEU A 327 1.14 7.96 19.93
N PHE A 328 1.67 9.18 19.73
CA PHE A 328 1.93 10.12 20.82
C PHE A 328 1.53 11.58 20.56
N GLU A 329 1.18 11.96 19.33
CA GLU A 329 0.82 13.34 18.97
C GLU A 329 -0.30 13.88 19.89
N ALA A 330 -0.16 15.14 20.31
CA ALA A 330 -1.11 15.82 21.19
C ALA A 330 -2.39 16.25 20.44
N GLY A 331 -3.27 16.96 21.12
CA GLY A 331 -4.46 17.59 20.51
C GLY A 331 -5.37 16.58 19.81
N ALA A 332 -5.55 16.72 18.50
CA ALA A 332 -6.41 15.81 17.71
C ALA A 332 -5.96 14.35 17.82
N GLY A 333 -4.65 14.09 17.87
CA GLY A 333 -4.09 12.75 18.03
C GLY A 333 -4.54 12.07 19.33
N GLU A 334 -4.50 12.80 20.44
CA GLU A 334 -4.97 12.27 21.74
C GLU A 334 -6.48 11.96 21.72
N VAL A 335 -7.29 12.86 21.14
CA VAL A 335 -8.75 12.65 21.01
C VAL A 335 -9.03 11.38 20.19
N ILE A 336 -8.35 11.21 19.06
CA ILE A 336 -8.53 10.06 18.18
C ILE A 336 -8.08 8.78 18.85
N ARG A 337 -6.94 8.77 19.57
CA ARG A 337 -6.50 7.56 20.32
C ARG A 337 -7.50 7.18 21.40
N LYS A 338 -8.02 8.12 22.19
CA LYS A 338 -9.06 7.86 23.18
C LYS A 338 -10.33 7.30 22.54
N LYS A 339 -10.77 7.87 21.42
CA LYS A 339 -11.93 7.39 20.67
C LYS A 339 -11.71 6.02 20.08
N LEU A 340 -10.53 5.74 19.52
CA LEU A 340 -10.15 4.43 19.00
C LEU A 340 -10.24 3.37 20.11
N LEU A 341 -9.64 3.62 21.28
CA LEU A 341 -9.71 2.73 22.45
C LEU A 341 -11.14 2.52 22.94
N GLN A 342 -11.99 3.55 22.88
CA GLN A 342 -13.39 3.50 23.30
C GLN A 342 -14.29 2.71 22.37
N THR A 343 -14.11 2.85 21.04
CA THR A 343 -15.04 2.34 20.03
C THR A 343 -14.57 1.06 19.37
N THR A 344 -13.33 0.67 19.59
CA THR A 344 -12.72 -0.54 19.02
C THR A 344 -11.97 -1.32 20.10
N GLU A 345 -11.75 -2.60 19.86
CA GLU A 345 -10.74 -3.38 20.54
C GLU A 345 -9.40 -3.17 19.82
N LEU A 346 -8.61 -2.15 20.21
CA LEU A 346 -7.23 -2.01 19.77
C LEU A 346 -6.37 -3.03 20.54
N HIS A 347 -6.17 -4.18 19.93
CA HIS A 347 -5.60 -5.33 20.63
C HIS A 347 -4.12 -5.59 20.34
N THR A 348 -3.54 -5.02 19.26
CA THR A 348 -2.14 -5.32 18.90
C THR A 348 -1.49 -4.14 18.21
N ILE A 349 -0.26 -3.86 18.58
CA ILE A 349 0.65 -2.94 17.89
C ILE A 349 1.93 -3.70 17.56
N LEU A 350 2.28 -3.77 16.27
CA LEU A 350 3.56 -4.27 15.79
C LEU A 350 4.45 -3.06 15.49
N ARG A 351 5.53 -2.87 16.23
CA ARG A 351 6.53 -1.83 15.98
C ARG A 351 7.49 -2.31 14.92
N LEU A 352 7.48 -1.64 13.77
CA LEU A 352 8.27 -2.04 12.60
C LEU A 352 9.72 -1.55 12.70
N PRO A 353 10.69 -2.34 12.22
CA PRO A 353 12.08 -1.92 12.12
C PRO A 353 12.26 -0.83 11.05
N THR A 354 13.38 -0.10 11.13
CA THR A 354 13.81 0.82 10.08
C THR A 354 14.37 0.07 8.88
N GLY A 355 14.52 0.76 7.74
CA GLY A 355 15.11 0.22 6.52
C GLY A 355 14.21 -0.71 5.69
N ILE A 356 12.95 -0.90 6.07
CA ILE A 356 11.97 -1.72 5.32
C ILE A 356 11.16 -0.92 4.29
N PHE A 357 11.15 0.39 4.40
CA PHE A 357 10.49 1.30 3.46
C PHE A 357 11.53 2.03 2.60
N TYR A 358 11.12 2.46 1.40
CA TYR A 358 12.00 3.18 0.48
C TYR A 358 12.43 4.55 0.97
N LYS A 359 11.64 5.22 1.80
CA LYS A 359 12.06 6.45 2.46
C LYS A 359 12.94 6.09 3.65
N PRO A 360 14.20 6.56 3.68
CA PRO A 360 15.09 6.32 4.81
C PRO A 360 14.52 6.85 6.12
N GLY A 361 14.83 6.19 7.23
CA GLY A 361 14.51 6.67 8.58
C GLY A 361 13.05 6.59 8.99
N VAL A 362 12.16 6.04 8.17
CA VAL A 362 10.74 5.92 8.50
C VAL A 362 10.52 4.95 9.66
N LYS A 363 9.96 5.46 10.75
CA LYS A 363 9.51 4.67 11.91
C LYS A 363 8.00 4.49 11.82
N ALA A 364 7.56 3.26 11.63
CA ALA A 364 6.15 2.93 11.49
C ALA A 364 5.72 1.76 12.39
N ASN A 365 4.41 1.60 12.50
CA ASN A 365 3.79 0.55 13.28
C ASN A 365 2.60 -0.02 12.52
N VAL A 366 2.21 -1.26 12.80
CA VAL A 366 0.91 -1.78 12.38
C VAL A 366 -0.02 -1.82 13.58
N LEU A 367 -1.14 -1.13 13.47
CA LEU A 367 -2.22 -1.20 14.46
C LEU A 367 -3.25 -2.23 14.00
N PHE A 368 -3.57 -3.18 14.87
CA PHE A 368 -4.62 -4.16 14.65
C PHE A 368 -5.76 -3.90 15.61
N PHE A 369 -6.95 -3.66 15.09
CA PHE A 369 -8.13 -3.41 15.89
C PHE A 369 -9.40 -3.97 15.27
N ASP A 370 -10.33 -4.36 16.12
CA ASP A 370 -11.67 -4.82 15.75
C ASP A 370 -12.69 -3.75 16.14
N LYS A 371 -13.51 -3.29 15.21
CA LYS A 371 -14.58 -2.34 15.51
C LYS A 371 -15.66 -3.04 16.34
N CYS A 372 -16.08 -2.42 17.43
CA CYS A 372 -17.10 -2.94 18.32
C CYS A 372 -18.46 -2.26 18.08
N PRO A 373 -19.57 -2.93 18.39
CA PRO A 373 -20.87 -2.26 18.48
C PRO A 373 -20.82 -1.07 19.45
N ALA A 374 -21.63 -0.05 19.16
CA ALA A 374 -21.67 1.15 20.00
C ALA A 374 -21.95 0.80 21.47
N SER A 375 -21.11 1.28 22.38
CA SER A 375 -21.21 1.03 23.80
C SER A 375 -20.65 2.24 24.57
N PRO A 376 -21.21 2.58 25.76
CA PRO A 376 -20.61 3.58 26.63
C PRO A 376 -19.32 3.09 27.31
N GLN A 377 -19.09 1.76 27.33
CA GLN A 377 -17.94 1.16 27.98
C GLN A 377 -16.73 1.18 27.05
N MET A 378 -15.54 1.27 27.66
CA MET A 378 -14.25 1.10 26.96
C MET A 378 -14.18 -0.30 26.36
N GLN A 379 -13.96 -0.36 25.03
CA GLN A 379 -13.91 -1.64 24.33
C GLN A 379 -12.53 -2.29 24.39
N THR A 380 -11.47 -1.49 24.30
CA THR A 380 -10.10 -1.96 24.47
C THR A 380 -9.84 -2.25 25.95
N LYS A 381 -9.45 -3.50 26.28
CA LYS A 381 -9.06 -3.92 27.63
C LYS A 381 -7.55 -4.00 27.78
N ASP A 382 -6.91 -4.66 26.82
CA ASP A 382 -5.48 -4.89 26.80
C ASP A 382 -4.92 -4.62 25.42
N ILE A 383 -3.73 -4.01 25.38
CA ILE A 383 -2.97 -3.80 24.15
C ILE A 383 -1.69 -4.63 24.23
N TRP A 384 -1.50 -5.45 23.22
CA TRP A 384 -0.30 -6.25 23.04
C TRP A 384 0.66 -5.56 22.10
N ILE A 385 1.89 -5.35 22.51
CA ILE A 385 2.92 -4.69 21.70
C ILE A 385 4.01 -5.70 21.36
N TYR A 386 4.32 -5.84 20.06
CA TYR A 386 5.48 -6.58 19.59
C TYR A 386 6.56 -5.59 19.14
N ASP A 387 7.66 -5.55 19.86
CA ASP A 387 8.81 -4.73 19.47
C ASP A 387 9.67 -5.50 18.47
N PHE A 388 9.40 -5.28 17.18
CA PHE A 388 10.22 -5.80 16.08
C PHE A 388 11.32 -4.80 15.68
N ARG A 389 11.35 -3.62 16.30
CA ARG A 389 12.23 -2.51 15.95
C ARG A 389 13.56 -2.54 16.65
N THR A 390 13.53 -2.65 17.99
CA THR A 390 14.72 -2.47 18.81
C THR A 390 15.78 -3.54 18.52
N ASN A 391 16.99 -3.11 18.17
CA ASN A 391 18.12 -3.96 17.78
C ASN A 391 17.84 -4.84 16.53
N VAL A 392 16.99 -4.36 15.61
CA VAL A 392 16.73 -5.01 14.32
C VAL A 392 16.81 -3.96 13.23
N HIS A 393 17.60 -4.23 12.22
CA HIS A 393 17.80 -3.35 11.08
C HIS A 393 17.73 -4.16 9.78
N PHE A 394 17.00 -3.63 8.80
CA PHE A 394 16.90 -4.17 7.46
C PHE A 394 17.38 -3.15 6.44
N THR A 395 17.76 -3.65 5.29
CA THR A 395 18.01 -2.82 4.10
C THR A 395 17.25 -3.41 2.92
N LEU A 396 16.88 -2.57 1.97
CA LEU A 396 16.10 -3.03 0.82
C LEU A 396 16.86 -3.98 -0.11
N LYS A 397 18.21 -3.92 -0.13
CA LYS A 397 19.04 -4.66 -1.08
C LYS A 397 19.92 -5.71 -0.43
N GLN A 398 20.63 -5.35 0.65
CA GLN A 398 21.65 -6.22 1.25
C GLN A 398 21.06 -7.18 2.28
N HIS A 399 20.10 -6.71 3.05
CA HIS A 399 19.43 -7.48 4.09
C HIS A 399 17.91 -7.21 4.06
N PRO A 400 17.19 -7.64 3.01
CA PRO A 400 15.75 -7.40 2.91
C PRO A 400 14.98 -8.25 3.92
N MET A 401 13.90 -7.68 4.45
CA MET A 401 12.96 -8.41 5.32
C MET A 401 12.30 -9.56 4.55
N THR A 402 12.17 -10.71 5.19
CA THR A 402 11.58 -11.94 4.65
C THR A 402 10.36 -12.37 5.48
N ASP A 403 9.58 -13.33 4.98
CA ASP A 403 8.46 -13.91 5.75
C ASP A 403 8.93 -14.56 7.06
N ALA A 404 10.11 -15.18 7.05
CA ALA A 404 10.68 -15.84 8.24
C ALA A 404 10.90 -14.86 9.40
N ASP A 405 11.23 -13.61 9.11
CA ASP A 405 11.47 -12.58 10.13
C ASP A 405 10.19 -12.19 10.90
N LEU A 406 9.02 -12.43 10.32
CA LEU A 406 7.71 -12.13 10.93
C LEU A 406 7.03 -13.36 11.56
N GLU A 407 7.58 -14.56 11.43
CA GLU A 407 6.96 -15.79 11.98
C GLU A 407 6.86 -15.78 13.50
N ASP A 408 7.84 -15.20 14.21
CA ASP A 408 7.78 -15.06 15.67
C ASP A 408 6.63 -14.13 16.09
N PHE A 409 6.46 -13.00 15.38
CA PHE A 409 5.33 -12.11 15.62
C PHE A 409 3.98 -12.81 15.39
N ILE A 410 3.83 -13.53 14.27
CA ILE A 410 2.58 -14.24 13.94
C ILE A 410 2.28 -15.30 15.01
N ARG A 411 3.29 -16.03 15.48
CA ARG A 411 3.15 -16.99 16.58
C ARG A 411 2.67 -16.31 17.87
N CYS A 412 3.27 -15.18 18.23
CA CYS A 412 2.86 -14.39 19.41
C CYS A 412 1.45 -13.79 19.24
N TYR A 413 1.12 -13.34 18.02
CA TYR A 413 -0.20 -12.79 17.69
C TYR A 413 -1.31 -13.83 17.85
N HIS A 414 -1.02 -15.10 17.60
CA HIS A 414 -1.95 -16.24 17.70
C HIS A 414 -3.25 -16.03 16.93
N PRO A 415 -3.20 -16.03 15.58
CA PRO A 415 -4.35 -15.64 14.74
C PRO A 415 -5.59 -16.53 14.93
N GLU A 416 -5.38 -17.79 15.31
CA GLU A 416 -6.43 -18.78 15.56
C GLU A 416 -7.24 -18.48 16.81
N ASN A 417 -6.55 -18.07 17.89
CA ASN A 417 -7.17 -17.78 19.17
C ASN A 417 -6.39 -16.74 19.98
N ARG A 418 -6.77 -15.48 19.85
CA ARG A 418 -6.11 -14.36 20.53
C ARG A 418 -6.20 -14.43 22.06
N HIS A 419 -7.09 -15.23 22.63
CA HIS A 419 -7.22 -15.40 24.08
C HIS A 419 -6.12 -16.29 24.69
N GLU A 420 -5.42 -17.06 23.86
CA GLU A 420 -4.31 -17.92 24.29
C GLU A 420 -2.94 -17.21 24.25
N ARG A 421 -2.91 -15.92 24.00
CA ARG A 421 -1.68 -15.12 23.94
C ARG A 421 -0.98 -15.10 25.31
N THR A 422 0.32 -15.34 25.26
CA THR A 422 1.19 -15.24 26.45
C THR A 422 2.35 -14.30 26.12
N GLN A 423 2.68 -13.42 27.06
CA GLN A 423 3.82 -12.51 26.84
C GLN A 423 5.14 -13.26 26.89
N THR A 424 6.10 -12.81 26.09
CA THR A 424 7.49 -13.31 26.13
C THR A 424 8.37 -12.48 27.07
N TRP A 425 7.93 -11.25 27.36
CA TRP A 425 8.60 -10.39 28.32
C TRP A 425 8.31 -10.84 29.76
N SER A 426 9.37 -10.89 30.58
CA SER A 426 9.28 -11.02 32.02
C SER A 426 10.49 -10.34 32.68
N PRO A 427 10.52 -10.16 34.03
CA PRO A 427 11.72 -9.67 34.70
C PRO A 427 12.96 -10.53 34.44
N GLU A 428 12.78 -11.83 34.22
CA GLU A 428 13.83 -12.81 33.92
C GLU A 428 14.19 -12.80 32.43
N ASN A 429 13.30 -12.33 31.56
CA ASN A 429 13.52 -12.16 30.12
C ASN A 429 13.17 -10.73 29.68
N PRO A 430 13.98 -9.73 30.06
CA PRO A 430 13.71 -8.33 29.76
C PRO A 430 13.79 -7.99 28.26
N ASP A 431 14.47 -8.82 27.45
CA ASP A 431 14.58 -8.69 25.99
C ASP A 431 13.40 -9.37 25.24
N GLY A 432 12.40 -9.93 25.95
CA GLY A 432 11.20 -10.51 25.36
C GLY A 432 10.41 -9.46 24.56
N ARG A 433 10.14 -9.75 23.28
CA ARG A 433 9.59 -8.78 22.32
C ARG A 433 8.08 -8.60 22.40
N TRP A 434 7.35 -9.47 23.06
CA TRP A 434 5.89 -9.47 23.15
C TRP A 434 5.44 -9.17 24.57
N ARG A 435 4.74 -8.04 24.75
CA ARG A 435 4.34 -7.56 26.08
C ARG A 435 2.91 -7.01 26.06
N ARG A 436 2.16 -7.25 27.14
CA ARG A 436 0.80 -6.77 27.37
C ARG A 436 0.79 -5.52 28.25
N PHE A 437 -0.07 -4.57 27.91
CA PHE A 437 -0.35 -3.36 28.68
C PHE A 437 -1.86 -3.21 28.84
N SER A 438 -2.36 -2.88 30.02
CA SER A 438 -3.79 -2.63 30.22
C SER A 438 -4.18 -1.27 29.63
N ALA A 439 -5.44 -1.14 29.18
CA ALA A 439 -5.97 0.14 28.73
C ALA A 439 -5.93 1.20 29.83
N GLU A 440 -6.09 0.81 31.11
CA GLU A 440 -5.95 1.72 32.24
C GLU A 440 -4.54 2.32 32.35
N GLU A 441 -3.50 1.51 32.17
CA GLU A 441 -2.11 2.00 32.16
C GLU A 441 -1.90 3.00 31.03
N ILE A 442 -2.42 2.71 29.84
CA ILE A 442 -2.31 3.59 28.66
C ILE A 442 -3.03 4.93 28.92
N LEU A 443 -4.25 4.91 29.45
CA LEU A 443 -5.03 6.11 29.73
C LEU A 443 -4.40 7.03 30.78
N LYS A 444 -3.56 6.48 31.69
CA LYS A 444 -2.80 7.26 32.68
C LYS A 444 -1.52 7.89 32.11
N ARG A 445 -1.09 7.47 30.91
CA ARG A 445 0.09 8.05 30.27
C ARG A 445 -0.21 9.45 29.75
N ASP A 446 0.80 10.29 29.72
CA ASP A 446 0.69 11.62 29.11
C ASP A 446 0.14 11.50 27.67
N LYS A 447 -0.86 12.30 27.35
CA LYS A 447 -1.53 12.33 26.02
C LYS A 447 -2.05 10.97 25.55
N THR A 448 -2.33 10.03 26.46
CA THR A 448 -2.70 8.65 26.11
C THR A 448 -1.71 8.01 25.12
N SER A 449 -0.42 8.21 25.34
CA SER A 449 0.63 7.76 24.45
C SER A 449 0.72 6.25 24.37
N LEU A 450 0.69 5.73 23.14
CA LEU A 450 0.88 4.33 22.78
C LEU A 450 2.35 4.02 22.42
N ASP A 451 3.21 5.03 22.40
CA ASP A 451 4.64 4.86 22.13
C ASP A 451 5.35 4.32 23.36
N ILE A 452 5.47 2.99 23.40
CA ILE A 452 6.01 2.24 24.53
C ILE A 452 7.16 1.38 24.05
N PHE A 453 8.27 1.45 24.78
CA PHE A 453 9.44 0.62 24.58
C PHE A 453 10.00 0.18 25.92
N TRP A 454 10.61 -0.99 25.98
CA TRP A 454 11.18 -1.60 27.19
C TRP A 454 12.49 -2.34 26.93
N ILE A 455 12.76 -2.71 25.67
CA ILE A 455 14.02 -3.35 25.30
C ILE A 455 15.11 -2.29 25.24
N LYS A 456 16.28 -2.58 25.80
CA LYS A 456 17.43 -1.67 25.73
C LYS A 456 17.97 -1.62 24.31
N ASP A 457 18.11 -0.42 23.80
CA ASP A 457 18.79 -0.18 22.53
C ASP A 457 20.29 -0.40 22.70
N LYS A 458 20.83 -1.37 21.99
CA LYS A 458 22.25 -1.75 21.98
C LYS A 458 23.01 -1.14 20.80
N SER A 459 22.34 -0.43 19.88
CA SER A 459 22.92 0.13 18.66
C SER A 459 24.07 1.12 18.95
N LEU A 460 24.00 1.85 20.07
CA LEU A 460 25.05 2.76 20.51
C LEU A 460 26.29 2.05 21.10
N ALA A 461 26.15 0.76 21.47
CA ALA A 461 27.26 -0.03 22.03
C ALA A 461 28.00 -0.84 20.96
N ASP A 462 27.44 -0.96 19.78
CA ASP A 462 27.95 -1.77 18.68
C ASP A 462 28.14 -0.87 17.44
N LEU A 463 29.35 -0.28 17.33
CA LEU A 463 29.71 0.63 16.25
C LEU A 463 29.63 -0.02 14.84
N ASP A 464 29.66 -1.35 14.79
CA ASP A 464 29.57 -2.12 13.54
C ASP A 464 28.11 -2.21 13.01
N ASN A 465 27.11 -1.84 13.82
CA ASN A 465 25.68 -1.87 13.51
C ASN A 465 25.05 -0.47 13.39
N LEU A 466 25.83 0.58 13.24
CA LEU A 466 25.29 1.91 12.99
C LEU A 466 24.61 1.94 11.62
N PRO A 467 23.41 2.57 11.51
CA PRO A 467 22.81 2.84 10.21
C PRO A 467 23.75 3.65 9.31
N ASP A 468 23.56 3.55 8.01
CA ASP A 468 24.33 4.37 7.07
C ASP A 468 24.22 5.87 7.43
N PRO A 469 25.29 6.66 7.25
CA PRO A 469 25.32 8.08 7.63
C PRO A 469 24.13 8.89 7.09
N ASP A 470 23.62 8.55 5.91
CA ASP A 470 22.46 9.19 5.30
C ASP A 470 21.14 8.83 6.01
N GLU A 471 21.02 7.62 6.55
CA GLU A 471 19.88 7.20 7.36
C GLU A 471 19.90 7.88 8.72
N LEU A 472 21.07 7.94 9.37
CA LEU A 472 21.25 8.67 10.63
C LEU A 472 20.93 10.16 10.48
N ALA A 473 21.40 10.79 9.40
CA ALA A 473 21.10 12.20 9.10
C ALA A 473 19.60 12.41 8.90
N SER A 474 18.92 11.50 8.19
CA SER A 474 17.46 11.56 7.98
C SER A 474 16.69 11.41 9.29
N ASP A 475 17.08 10.48 10.16
CA ASP A 475 16.50 10.28 11.49
C ASP A 475 16.66 11.52 12.37
N ILE A 476 17.83 12.15 12.35
CA ILE A 476 18.11 13.39 13.09
C ILE A 476 17.23 14.51 12.58
N ILE A 477 17.11 14.69 11.28
CA ILE A 477 16.28 15.74 10.66
C ILE A 477 14.81 15.52 11.02
N GLU A 478 14.30 14.30 10.94
CA GLU A 478 12.91 13.99 11.31
C GLU A 478 12.64 14.27 12.80
N ASN A 479 13.55 13.88 13.69
CA ASN A 479 13.43 14.15 15.12
C ASN A 479 13.47 15.66 15.42
N LEU A 480 14.31 16.43 14.74
CA LEU A 480 14.38 17.89 14.88
C LEU A 480 13.12 18.58 14.35
N GLN A 481 12.56 18.12 13.24
CA GLN A 481 11.29 18.61 12.71
C GLN A 481 10.13 18.35 13.67
N ASN A 482 10.05 17.14 14.23
CA ASN A 482 9.04 16.77 15.22
C ASN A 482 9.15 17.64 16.48
N ALA A 483 10.38 17.91 16.93
CA ALA A 483 10.62 18.79 18.09
C ALA A 483 10.20 20.23 17.76
N LEU A 484 10.55 20.76 16.58
CA LEU A 484 10.19 22.10 16.14
C LEU A 484 8.67 22.31 16.08
N GLU A 485 7.95 21.33 15.52
CA GLU A 485 6.48 21.37 15.45
C GLU A 485 5.85 21.37 16.85
N SER A 486 6.36 20.53 17.76
CA SER A 486 5.89 20.50 19.17
C SER A 486 6.09 21.86 19.85
N PHE A 487 7.22 22.54 19.59
CA PHE A 487 7.45 23.88 20.12
C PHE A 487 6.56 24.95 19.44
N GLN A 488 6.27 24.83 18.16
CA GLN A 488 5.36 25.73 17.45
C GLN A 488 3.93 25.61 18.00
N GLU A 489 3.43 24.39 18.24
CA GLU A 489 2.13 24.15 18.87
C GLU A 489 2.06 24.75 20.30
N LEU A 490 3.14 24.60 21.08
CA LEU A 490 3.25 25.20 22.41
C LEU A 490 3.20 26.74 22.33
N MET A 491 3.89 27.32 21.36
CA MET A 491 3.89 28.77 21.14
C MET A 491 2.51 29.30 20.73
N GLU A 492 1.75 28.53 19.93
CA GLU A 492 0.38 28.89 19.58
C GLU A 492 -0.57 28.81 20.78
N GLN A 493 -0.39 27.82 21.65
CA GLN A 493 -1.18 27.70 22.90
C GLN A 493 -0.87 28.84 23.90
N LEU A 494 0.37 29.30 23.92
CA LEU A 494 0.78 30.42 24.79
C LEU A 494 0.32 31.80 24.27
N LYS A 495 -0.06 31.91 23.01
CA LYS A 495 -0.59 33.14 22.40
C LYS A 495 -2.12 33.27 22.54
N LYS A 496 -2.80 32.23 22.94
CA LYS A 496 -4.23 32.23 23.30
C LYS A 496 -4.44 32.43 24.79
#